data_a42bce85b6b1160c12eac093dab51037
#
_entry.id   a42bce85b6b1160c12eac093dab51037
#
_cell.length_a   1.000
_cell.length_b   1.000
_cell.length_c   1.000
_cell.angle_alpha   90.00
_cell.angle_beta   90.00
_cell.angle_gamma   90.00
#
_symmetry.space_group_name_H-M   'P 1'
#
loop_
_entity.id
_entity.type
_entity.pdbx_description
1 polymer ?
#
loop_
_entity_poly.entity_id
_entity_poly.type
_entity_poly.pdbx_seq_one_letter_code
_entity_poly.pdbx_strand_id
1 'polypeptide(L)' 'MSSSRYFKPLHVEAKMENGGMIIIKISSIDAVWEKPLNTYPKSVWIRVQVGTATFTFTEEEGQPIYEAFKNNLMGN' A
#
# COMPACT_ATOMS: atom_id res chain seq x y z
N MET A 1 -8.95 1.30 -26.07
CA MET A 1 -9.61 1.44 -25.83
C MET A 1 -10.26 1.54 -24.63
N SER A 2 -11.21 1.50 -24.63
CA SER A 2 -11.97 1.74 -23.45
C SER A 2 -11.72 0.77 -22.34
N SER A 3 -11.22 -0.38 -22.64
CA SER A 3 -11.00 -1.37 -21.56
C SER A 3 -10.02 -0.90 -20.52
N SER A 4 -9.17 0.05 -20.84
CA SER A 4 -8.16 0.48 -19.88
C SER A 4 -8.77 1.13 -18.65
N ARG A 5 -9.97 1.68 -18.75
CA ARG A 5 -10.53 2.32 -17.58
C ARG A 5 -11.00 1.32 -16.53
N TYR A 6 -11.07 0.04 -16.88
CA TYR A 6 -11.40 -1.00 -15.92
C TYR A 6 -10.18 -1.68 -15.36
N PHE A 7 -9.03 -1.30 -15.84
CA PHE A 7 -7.80 -1.92 -15.41
C PHE A 7 -7.52 -1.57 -13.95
N LYS A 8 -7.28 -2.58 -13.16
CA LYS A 8 -6.86 -2.39 -11.78
C LYS A 8 -5.42 -2.82 -11.66
N PRO A 9 -4.61 -2.04 -10.98
CA PRO A 9 -3.22 -2.46 -10.81
C PRO A 9 -3.19 -3.75 -10.00
N LEU A 10 -2.51 -4.75 -10.55
CA LEU A 10 -2.32 -6.01 -9.87
C LEU A 10 -1.13 -5.96 -8.93
N HIS A 11 -0.20 -5.08 -9.22
CA HIS A 11 1.03 -4.95 -8.44
C HIS A 11 1.33 -3.48 -8.23
N VAL A 12 1.95 -3.18 -7.10
CA VAL A 12 2.43 -1.82 -6.83
C VAL A 12 3.89 -1.93 -6.43
N GLU A 13 4.72 -1.11 -7.04
CA GLU A 13 6.12 -1.00 -6.65
C GLU A 13 6.26 0.21 -5.75
N ALA A 14 6.92 0.03 -4.62
CA ALA A 14 7.07 1.11 -3.66
C ALA A 14 8.37 0.96 -2.90
N LYS A 15 8.82 2.08 -2.35
CA LYS A 15 10.03 2.12 -1.55
C LYS A 15 9.64 2.01 -0.08
N MET A 16 10.19 1.02 0.61
CA MET A 16 9.92 0.85 2.02
C MET A 16 10.67 1.93 2.82
N GLU A 17 10.25 2.09 4.08
CA GLU A 17 10.83 3.15 4.90
C GLU A 17 12.33 2.93 5.14
N ASN A 18 12.80 1.69 5.03
CA ASN A 18 14.22 1.41 5.19
C ASN A 18 15.02 1.62 3.92
N GLY A 19 14.38 2.05 2.83
CA GLY A 19 15.06 2.34 1.57
C GLY A 19 15.00 1.22 0.56
N GLY A 20 14.55 0.04 0.93
CA GLY A 20 14.44 -1.07 -0.01
C GLY A 20 13.22 -0.93 -0.90
N MET A 21 13.31 -1.45 -2.11
CA MET A 21 12.19 -1.46 -3.04
C MET A 21 11.46 -2.79 -2.95
N ILE A 22 10.15 -2.75 -3.12
CA ILE A 22 9.35 -3.96 -3.09
C ILE A 22 8.24 -3.83 -4.14
N ILE A 23 7.89 -4.96 -4.73
CA ILE A 23 6.73 -5.05 -5.61
C ILE A 23 5.74 -5.95 -4.90
N ILE A 24 4.55 -5.42 -4.63
CA ILE A 24 3.53 -6.15 -3.89
C ILE A 24 2.38 -6.48 -4.81
N LYS A 25 2.00 -7.76 -4.79
CA LYS A 25 0.80 -8.19 -5.47
C LYS A 25 -0.39 -7.83 -4.58
N ILE A 26 -1.26 -6.99 -5.09
CA ILE A 26 -2.32 -6.40 -4.26
C ILE A 26 -3.23 -7.49 -3.68
N SER A 27 -3.53 -8.53 -4.44
CA SER A 27 -4.40 -9.58 -3.95
C SER A 27 -3.77 -10.42 -2.84
N SER A 28 -2.48 -10.26 -2.59
CA SER A 28 -1.79 -10.98 -1.51
C SER A 28 -1.85 -10.23 -0.19
N ILE A 29 -2.33 -9.01 -0.19
CA ILE A 29 -2.32 -8.19 1.02
C ILE A 29 -3.46 -8.63 1.92
N ASP A 30 -3.14 -8.85 3.18
CA ASP A 30 -4.14 -9.23 4.17
C ASP A 30 -4.70 -8.02 4.90
N ALA A 31 -3.88 -7.01 5.15
CA ALA A 31 -4.33 -5.83 5.87
C ALA A 31 -3.41 -4.66 5.57
N VAL A 32 -3.99 -3.47 5.56
CA VAL A 32 -3.23 -2.23 5.45
C VAL A 32 -3.78 -1.28 6.49
N TRP A 33 -2.91 -0.63 7.23
CA TRP A 33 -3.36 0.33 8.23
C TRP A 33 -2.36 1.46 8.36
N GLU A 34 -2.82 2.55 8.96
CA GLU A 34 -1.98 3.69 9.25
C GLU A 34 -1.45 3.60 10.66
N LYS A 35 -0.16 3.84 10.83
CA LYS A 35 0.45 3.89 12.14
C LYS A 35 0.85 5.34 12.42
N PRO A 36 0.16 6.01 13.35
CA PRO A 36 0.53 7.39 13.67
C PRO A 36 1.91 7.45 14.28
N LEU A 37 2.63 8.48 13.93
CA LEU A 37 3.96 8.72 14.48
C LEU A 37 3.88 9.86 15.49
N ASN A 38 4.69 9.75 16.52
CA ASN A 38 4.74 10.77 17.56
C ASN A 38 5.76 11.82 17.15
N THR A 39 5.43 12.55 16.10
CA THR A 39 6.32 13.55 15.53
C THR A 39 5.59 14.87 15.38
N TYR A 40 6.34 15.90 15.08
CA TYR A 40 5.79 17.20 14.78
C TYR A 40 6.51 17.75 13.55
N PRO A 41 5.76 18.06 12.46
CA PRO A 41 4.31 17.88 12.35
C PRO A 41 3.94 16.41 12.34
N LYS A 42 2.69 16.16 12.67
CA LYS A 42 2.19 14.78 12.74
C LYS A 42 2.25 14.13 11.38
N SER A 43 2.62 12.88 11.39
CA SER A 43 2.66 12.07 10.17
C SER A 43 2.27 10.65 10.52
N VAL A 44 2.11 9.83 9.47
CA VAL A 44 1.77 8.43 9.66
C VAL A 44 2.65 7.59 8.75
N TRP A 45 2.83 6.36 9.16
CA TRP A 45 3.38 5.34 8.28
C TRP A 45 2.24 4.45 7.80
N ILE A 46 2.40 3.89 6.62
CA ILE A 46 1.47 2.91 6.08
C ILE A 46 2.10 1.54 6.29
N ARG A 47 1.38 0.67 6.97
CA ARG A 47 1.85 -0.68 7.23
C ARG A 47 1.01 -1.67 6.46
N VAL A 48 1.68 -2.65 5.86
CA VAL A 48 1.06 -3.60 4.95
C VAL A 48 1.42 -4.99 5.43
N GLN A 49 0.43 -5.82 5.67
CA GLN A 49 0.65 -7.18 6.11
C GLN A 49 0.37 -8.14 4.96
N VAL A 50 1.34 -9.01 4.70
CA VAL A 50 1.22 -10.07 3.70
C VAL A 50 1.65 -11.35 4.39
N GLY A 51 0.68 -12.22 4.68
CA GLY A 51 0.97 -13.43 5.45
C GLY A 51 1.49 -13.08 6.83
N THR A 52 2.67 -13.54 7.15
CA THR A 52 3.28 -13.25 8.45
C THR A 52 4.24 -12.07 8.39
N ALA A 53 4.41 -11.47 7.23
CA ALA A 53 5.35 -10.36 7.06
C ALA A 53 4.61 -9.03 7.12
N THR A 54 5.26 -8.03 7.69
CA THR A 54 4.74 -6.67 7.74
C THR A 54 5.76 -5.74 7.11
N PHE A 55 5.30 -4.92 6.19
CA PHE A 55 6.15 -3.96 5.50
C PHE A 55 5.70 -2.55 5.86
N THR A 56 6.65 -1.66 5.99
CA THR A 56 6.37 -0.30 6.43
C THR A 56 6.81 0.69 5.35
N PHE A 57 5.94 1.65 5.08
CA PHE A 57 6.16 2.67 4.07
C PHE A 57 5.86 4.03 4.66
N THR A 58 6.54 5.06 4.14
CA THR A 58 6.13 6.41 4.46
C THR A 58 4.74 6.66 3.89
N GLU A 59 4.09 7.69 4.39
CA GLU A 59 2.74 7.99 3.92
C GLU A 59 2.72 8.17 2.40
N GLU A 60 3.68 8.90 1.88
CA GLU A 60 3.74 9.19 0.45
C GLU A 60 3.89 7.91 -0.37
N GLU A 61 4.78 7.02 0.06
CA GLU A 61 5.03 5.79 -0.69
C GLU A 61 3.92 4.77 -0.49
N GLY A 62 3.29 4.81 0.67
CA GLY A 62 2.28 3.79 1.00
C GLY A 62 0.89 4.11 0.51
N GLN A 63 0.58 5.37 0.22
CA GLN A 63 -0.78 5.72 -0.20
C GLN A 63 -1.23 4.99 -1.45
N PRO A 64 -0.41 4.84 -2.49
CA PRO A 64 -0.86 4.09 -3.65
C PRO A 64 -1.23 2.64 -3.31
N ILE A 65 -0.49 2.04 -2.38
CA ILE A 65 -0.80 0.67 -1.95
C ILE A 65 -2.13 0.65 -1.21
N TYR A 66 -2.33 1.61 -0.32
CA TYR A 66 -3.56 1.70 0.46
C TYR A 66 -4.77 1.86 -0.47
N GLU A 67 -4.66 2.77 -1.44
CA GLU A 67 -5.76 3.01 -2.36
C GLU A 67 -6.03 1.78 -3.22
N ALA A 68 -4.97 1.14 -3.72
CA ALA A 68 -5.14 -0.04 -4.55
C ALA A 68 -5.80 -1.17 -3.77
N PHE A 69 -5.37 -1.36 -2.52
CA PHE A 69 -5.95 -2.40 -1.67
C PHE A 69 -7.41 -2.10 -1.38
N LYS A 70 -7.72 -0.84 -1.05
CA LYS A 70 -9.08 -0.45 -0.76
C LYS A 70 -9.99 -0.66 -1.96
N ASN A 71 -9.52 -0.27 -3.13
CA ASN A 71 -10.30 -0.45 -4.34
C ASN A 71 -10.52 -1.92 -4.64
N ASN A 72 -9.53 -2.75 -4.37
CA ASN A 72 -9.67 -4.19 -4.58
C ASN A 72 -10.72 -4.77 -3.63
N LEU A 73 -10.70 -4.35 -2.36
CA LEU A 73 -11.69 -4.81 -1.39
C LEU A 73 -13.10 -4.37 -1.75
N MET A 74 -13.22 -3.18 -2.31
CA MET A 74 -14.55 -2.67 -2.63
C MET A 74 -15.20 -3.43 -3.76
N GLY A 75 -14.49 -4.39 -4.28
CA GLY A 75 -15.14 -5.37 -5.11
C GLY A 75 -15.32 -4.98 -6.52
N ASN A 76 -14.67 -4.13 -6.85
CA ASN A 76 -14.98 -3.84 -8.16
C ASN A 76 -14.05 -4.26 -9.13
#